data_0cff7952b66faa50fe87fa99cda70b66
#
_entry.id   0cff7952b66faa50fe87fa99cda70b66
#
_cell.length_a   1.000
_cell.length_b   1.000
_cell.length_c   1.000
_cell.angle_alpha   90.00
_cell.angle_beta   90.00
_cell.angle_gamma   90.00
#
_symmetry.space_group_name_H-M   'P 1'
#
loop_
_entity.id
_entity.type
_entity.pdbx_description
1 polymer ?
#
loop_
_entity_poly.entity_id
_entity_poly.type
_entity_poly.pdbx_seq_one_letter_code
_entity_poly.pdbx_strand_id
1 'polypeptide(L)'
;MPYLNSLASQYGLATQYFANGHPSMPNYLMLTTGQMETFDDNFSGTISDDNVVRELVQAGKSWKAYEESIPSPGYLGGDVAPYVRRHNPFSYLSDVQNDPSQAANIVPFSQFPIDLSSNTLPQFSFVSPDVNDDAHNGTLAAADSWLQSNLAPLLASSTFQNSGLLIITFDESEVTDLDHGGGHVATVVISSKSKMKYQSQTEYQHQSTLRLVLAASGVDKFPGLAGTAPDMTEFFAGQ
;
A
#
# COMPACT_ATOMS: atom_id res chain seq x y z
N MET A 1 -14.06 4.17 12.63
CA MET A 1 -13.42 2.85 12.29
C MET A 1 -12.97 2.15 13.59
N PRO A 2 -13.85 1.40 14.26
CA PRO A 2 -13.50 0.74 15.52
C PRO A 2 -12.42 -0.33 15.39
N TYR A 3 -12.45 -1.11 14.30
CA TYR A 3 -11.44 -2.16 14.06
C TYR A 3 -10.06 -1.57 13.84
N LEU A 4 -9.93 -0.59 12.93
CA LEU A 4 -8.66 0.11 12.69
C LEU A 4 -8.12 0.76 13.98
N ASN A 5 -8.98 1.42 14.75
CA ASN A 5 -8.58 2.00 16.04
C ASN A 5 -8.12 0.94 17.05
N SER A 6 -8.73 -0.25 17.04
CA SER A 6 -8.27 -1.36 17.87
C SER A 6 -6.87 -1.83 17.49
N LEU A 7 -6.58 -1.91 16.20
CA LEU A 7 -5.24 -2.24 15.69
C LEU A 7 -4.22 -1.15 16.06
N ALA A 8 -4.56 0.12 15.86
CA ALA A 8 -3.71 1.26 16.25
C ALA A 8 -3.39 1.28 17.75
N SER A 9 -4.35 0.87 18.59
CA SER A 9 -4.15 0.79 20.05
C SER A 9 -3.31 -0.41 20.49
N GLN A 10 -3.18 -1.44 19.66
CA GLN A 10 -2.43 -2.66 19.97
C GLN A 10 -1.02 -2.65 19.39
N TYR A 11 -0.83 -2.09 18.21
CA TYR A 11 0.42 -2.13 17.45
C TYR A 11 1.06 -0.74 17.34
N GLY A 12 1.76 -0.46 16.26
CA GLY A 12 2.40 0.81 16.00
C GLY A 12 1.47 1.79 15.27
N LEU A 13 1.34 2.99 15.79
CA LEU A 13 0.61 4.11 15.16
C LEU A 13 1.61 5.23 14.82
N ALA A 14 1.66 5.64 13.55
CA ALA A 14 2.34 6.84 13.14
C ALA A 14 1.39 8.03 13.35
N THR A 15 1.62 8.80 14.43
CA THR A 15 0.72 9.91 14.80
C THR A 15 1.00 11.19 14.02
N GLN A 16 2.06 11.21 13.24
CA GLN A 16 2.47 12.31 12.37
C GLN A 16 2.74 11.75 10.97
N TYR A 17 1.72 11.15 10.37
CA TYR A 17 1.82 10.65 9.00
C TYR A 17 0.91 11.46 8.08
N PHE A 18 1.50 11.99 7.01
CA PHE A 18 0.80 12.87 6.07
C PHE A 18 0.88 12.32 4.65
N ALA A 19 -0.17 12.51 3.89
CA ALA A 19 -0.15 12.28 2.45
C ALA A 19 0.65 13.39 1.73
N ASN A 20 1.05 13.14 0.50
CA ASN A 20 1.94 14.04 -0.24
C ASN A 20 1.18 15.12 -1.02
N GLY A 21 -0.07 14.87 -1.39
CA GLY A 21 -0.83 15.80 -2.21
C GLY A 21 -2.29 15.39 -2.38
N HIS A 22 -3.03 16.22 -3.11
CA HIS A 22 -4.35 15.95 -3.65
C HIS A 22 -4.31 16.13 -5.17
N PRO A 23 -5.08 15.34 -5.94
CA PRO A 23 -5.92 14.22 -5.55
C PRO A 23 -5.13 12.91 -5.34
N SER A 24 -5.79 11.76 -5.39
CA SER A 24 -5.24 10.43 -5.07
C SER A 24 -3.96 10.05 -5.84
N MET A 25 -3.92 10.35 -7.15
CA MET A 25 -2.88 9.84 -8.07
C MET A 25 -1.44 10.09 -7.61
N PRO A 26 -1.02 11.32 -7.18
CA PRO A 26 0.35 11.56 -6.74
C PRO A 26 0.75 10.71 -5.53
N ASN A 27 -0.18 10.36 -4.67
CA ASN A 27 0.08 9.57 -3.46
C ASN A 27 0.33 8.10 -3.80
N TYR A 28 -0.50 7.50 -4.67
CA TYR A 28 -0.28 6.14 -5.15
C TYR A 28 1.05 6.02 -5.90
N LEU A 29 1.42 7.05 -6.68
CA LEU A 29 2.71 7.06 -7.37
C LEU A 29 3.87 7.26 -6.39
N MET A 30 3.71 8.08 -5.36
CA MET A 30 4.71 8.21 -4.29
C MET A 30 4.95 6.87 -3.57
N LEU A 31 3.91 6.07 -3.32
CA LEU A 31 4.02 4.74 -2.74
C LEU A 31 4.75 3.72 -3.62
N THR A 32 4.91 4.00 -4.92
CA THR A 32 5.49 3.04 -5.86
C THR A 32 6.77 3.50 -6.52
N THR A 33 6.92 4.80 -6.81
CA THR A 33 8.11 5.39 -7.47
C THR A 33 8.92 6.29 -6.54
N GLY A 34 8.36 6.69 -5.40
CA GLY A 34 8.95 7.72 -4.55
C GLY A 34 8.85 9.11 -5.15
N GLN A 35 7.96 9.34 -6.11
CA GLN A 35 7.72 10.61 -6.78
C GLN A 35 6.22 10.83 -7.00
N MET A 36 5.77 12.08 -7.00
CA MET A 36 4.34 12.41 -7.24
C MET A 36 3.93 12.30 -8.71
N GLU A 37 4.87 12.26 -9.65
CA GLU A 37 4.74 12.07 -11.09
C GLU A 37 3.68 12.95 -11.78
N THR A 38 2.42 12.88 -11.33
CA THR A 38 1.30 13.65 -11.86
C THR A 38 0.25 13.93 -10.79
N PHE A 39 -0.47 15.03 -10.95
CA PHE A 39 -1.64 15.42 -10.17
C PHE A 39 -2.96 15.25 -10.94
N ASP A 40 -2.93 14.54 -12.05
CA ASP A 40 -4.11 14.28 -12.88
C ASP A 40 -4.63 12.87 -12.64
N ASP A 41 -5.78 12.75 -11.97
CA ASP A 41 -6.45 11.47 -11.72
C ASP A 41 -6.93 10.76 -13.01
N ASN A 42 -6.99 11.50 -14.13
CA ASN A 42 -7.29 10.93 -15.44
C ASN A 42 -6.03 10.58 -16.23
N PHE A 43 -4.86 10.63 -15.61
CA PHE A 43 -3.60 10.27 -16.26
C PHE A 43 -3.71 8.86 -16.86
N SER A 44 -3.31 8.74 -18.12
CA SER A 44 -3.36 7.46 -18.84
C SER A 44 -2.01 7.06 -19.45
N GLY A 45 -0.97 7.82 -19.15
CA GLY A 45 0.37 7.60 -19.66
C GLY A 45 1.09 6.41 -19.01
N THR A 46 2.38 6.32 -19.31
CA THR A 46 3.30 5.32 -18.78
C THR A 46 4.37 6.00 -17.94
N ILE A 47 4.69 5.42 -16.80
CA ILE A 47 5.73 5.88 -15.89
C ILE A 47 6.93 4.95 -16.05
N SER A 48 8.08 5.53 -16.40
CA SER A 48 9.32 4.79 -16.67
C SER A 48 10.38 4.94 -15.60
N ASP A 49 10.09 5.76 -14.60
CA ASP A 49 10.99 6.00 -13.48
C ASP A 49 11.24 4.74 -12.66
N ASP A 50 12.27 4.79 -11.83
CA ASP A 50 12.55 3.69 -10.92
C ASP A 50 11.38 3.46 -9.96
N ASN A 51 11.12 2.19 -9.63
CA ASN A 51 9.90 1.85 -8.93
C ASN A 51 10.00 0.55 -8.14
N VAL A 52 9.06 0.34 -7.25
CA VAL A 52 9.01 -0.83 -6.37
C VAL A 52 9.06 -2.17 -7.11
N VAL A 53 8.36 -2.29 -8.26
CA VAL A 53 8.36 -3.54 -9.05
C VAL A 53 9.75 -3.83 -9.59
N ARG A 54 10.40 -2.82 -10.19
CA ARG A 54 11.75 -2.96 -10.73
C ARG A 54 12.72 -3.44 -9.66
N GLU A 55 12.71 -2.79 -8.51
CA GLU A 55 13.63 -3.11 -7.42
C GLU A 55 13.37 -4.51 -6.83
N LEU A 56 12.10 -4.89 -6.65
CA LEU A 56 11.75 -6.23 -6.20
C LEU A 56 12.18 -7.31 -7.21
N VAL A 57 11.89 -7.12 -8.50
CA VAL A 57 12.24 -8.09 -9.54
C VAL A 57 13.75 -8.23 -9.67
N GLN A 58 14.52 -7.12 -9.65
CA GLN A 58 15.98 -7.17 -9.67
C GLN A 58 16.58 -7.90 -8.46
N ALA A 59 15.92 -7.80 -7.30
CA ALA A 59 16.30 -8.52 -6.09
C ALA A 59 15.77 -9.98 -6.04
N GLY A 60 15.10 -10.47 -7.08
CA GLY A 60 14.52 -11.81 -7.13
C GLY A 60 13.34 -12.00 -6.18
N LYS A 61 12.61 -10.93 -5.86
CA LYS A 61 11.45 -10.95 -4.95
C LYS A 61 10.16 -11.05 -5.74
N SER A 62 9.22 -11.82 -5.21
CA SER A 62 7.88 -11.93 -5.78
C SER A 62 6.96 -10.82 -5.26
N TRP A 63 6.03 -10.37 -6.13
CA TRP A 63 5.06 -9.35 -5.78
C TRP A 63 3.70 -9.63 -6.42
N LYS A 64 2.63 -9.12 -5.83
CA LYS A 64 1.28 -9.03 -6.42
C LYS A 64 0.57 -7.76 -5.94
N ALA A 65 -0.27 -7.22 -6.82
CA ALA A 65 -1.31 -6.28 -6.49
C ALA A 65 -2.66 -6.99 -6.51
N TYR A 66 -3.36 -6.98 -5.38
CA TYR A 66 -4.68 -7.55 -5.21
C TYR A 66 -5.70 -6.41 -5.23
N GLU A 67 -6.36 -6.27 -6.36
CA GLU A 67 -7.26 -5.16 -6.64
C GLU A 67 -8.71 -5.61 -6.57
N GLU A 68 -9.50 -5.01 -5.69
CA GLU A 68 -10.91 -5.34 -5.61
C GLU A 68 -11.65 -4.84 -6.86
N SER A 69 -12.62 -5.63 -7.32
CA SER A 69 -13.45 -5.32 -8.51
C SER A 69 -12.70 -5.10 -9.81
N ILE A 70 -11.39 -5.40 -9.88
CA ILE A 70 -10.67 -5.35 -11.16
C ILE A 70 -11.29 -6.34 -12.18
N PRO A 71 -11.48 -5.96 -13.45
CA PRO A 71 -12.20 -6.77 -14.43
C PRO A 71 -11.61 -8.16 -14.70
N SER A 72 -10.29 -8.28 -14.68
CA SER A 72 -9.59 -9.54 -14.93
C SER A 72 -8.13 -9.47 -14.45
N PRO A 73 -7.46 -10.61 -14.23
CA PRO A 73 -6.03 -10.61 -14.02
C PRO A 73 -5.27 -9.92 -15.15
N GLY A 74 -4.27 -9.10 -14.80
CA GLY A 74 -3.46 -8.37 -15.77
C GLY A 74 -4.17 -7.21 -16.48
N TYR A 75 -5.33 -6.76 -15.98
CA TYR A 75 -6.04 -5.64 -16.56
C TYR A 75 -5.26 -4.32 -16.39
N LEU A 76 -4.99 -3.65 -17.50
CA LEU A 76 -4.26 -2.38 -17.57
C LEU A 76 -5.11 -1.24 -18.14
N GLY A 77 -6.41 -1.50 -18.34
CA GLY A 77 -7.35 -0.53 -18.91
C GLY A 77 -7.82 0.53 -17.90
N GLY A 78 -8.74 1.38 -18.33
CA GLY A 78 -9.32 2.45 -17.53
C GLY A 78 -10.29 1.94 -16.44
N ASP A 79 -11.03 2.89 -15.88
CA ASP A 79 -12.01 2.63 -14.83
C ASP A 79 -13.13 1.71 -15.29
N VAL A 80 -13.50 0.76 -14.45
CA VAL A 80 -14.69 -0.09 -14.58
C VAL A 80 -15.33 -0.15 -13.20
N ALA A 81 -16.22 0.80 -12.91
CA ALA A 81 -16.79 0.96 -11.57
C ALA A 81 -17.30 -0.36 -10.98
N PRO A 82 -17.04 -0.64 -9.68
CA PRO A 82 -16.42 0.26 -8.73
C PRO A 82 -14.86 0.27 -8.70
N TYR A 83 -14.19 -0.52 -9.55
CA TYR A 83 -12.75 -0.41 -9.74
C TYR A 83 -12.39 0.91 -10.40
N VAL A 84 -11.35 1.61 -9.88
CA VAL A 84 -10.76 2.79 -10.50
C VAL A 84 -9.26 2.57 -10.69
N ARG A 85 -8.79 2.86 -11.91
CA ARG A 85 -7.40 2.57 -12.29
C ARG A 85 -6.39 3.35 -11.46
N ARG A 86 -6.71 4.58 -11.05
CA ARG A 86 -5.81 5.44 -10.26
C ARG A 86 -5.44 4.83 -8.90
N HIS A 87 -6.27 3.91 -8.36
CA HIS A 87 -5.97 3.17 -7.12
C HIS A 87 -5.07 1.94 -7.35
N ASN A 88 -4.76 1.64 -8.63
CA ASN A 88 -3.83 0.59 -9.04
C ASN A 88 -2.58 1.20 -9.71
N PRO A 89 -1.63 1.73 -8.95
CA PRO A 89 -0.46 2.41 -9.50
C PRO A 89 0.41 1.51 -10.38
N PHE A 90 0.39 0.21 -10.17
CA PHE A 90 1.18 -0.76 -10.93
C PHE A 90 0.80 -0.78 -12.41
N SER A 91 -0.47 -0.47 -12.73
CA SER A 91 -0.97 -0.42 -14.10
C SER A 91 -0.35 0.69 -14.97
N TYR A 92 0.36 1.65 -14.34
CA TYR A 92 1.04 2.75 -15.04
C TYR A 92 2.53 2.50 -15.25
N LEU A 93 3.12 1.53 -14.55
CA LEU A 93 4.56 1.29 -14.58
C LEU A 93 4.97 0.61 -15.89
N SER A 94 6.01 1.13 -16.55
CA SER A 94 6.54 0.56 -17.79
C SER A 94 7.02 -0.89 -17.62
N ASP A 95 7.55 -1.23 -16.45
CA ASP A 95 7.98 -2.59 -16.11
C ASP A 95 6.81 -3.59 -16.12
N VAL A 96 5.60 -3.12 -15.86
CA VAL A 96 4.37 -3.92 -15.86
C VAL A 96 3.70 -3.90 -17.23
N GLN A 97 3.59 -2.71 -17.84
CA GLN A 97 2.90 -2.57 -19.14
C GLN A 97 3.62 -3.30 -20.28
N ASN A 98 4.95 -3.35 -20.23
CA ASN A 98 5.77 -3.94 -21.29
C ASN A 98 6.10 -5.42 -21.07
N ASP A 99 5.70 -6.00 -19.93
CA ASP A 99 5.95 -7.40 -19.60
C ASP A 99 4.65 -8.10 -19.15
N PRO A 100 4.06 -8.95 -20.00
CA PRO A 100 2.84 -9.68 -19.66
C PRO A 100 2.99 -10.56 -18.40
N SER A 101 4.20 -11.02 -18.07
CA SER A 101 4.44 -11.80 -16.86
C SER A 101 4.35 -10.94 -15.60
N GLN A 102 4.77 -9.68 -15.68
CA GLN A 102 4.61 -8.73 -14.59
C GLN A 102 3.17 -8.22 -14.50
N ALA A 103 2.51 -7.96 -15.63
CA ALA A 103 1.09 -7.60 -15.64
C ALA A 103 0.21 -8.68 -14.98
N ALA A 104 0.53 -9.96 -15.17
CA ALA A 104 -0.19 -11.07 -14.56
C ALA A 104 -0.13 -11.10 -13.01
N ASN A 105 0.74 -10.29 -12.38
CA ASN A 105 0.80 -10.12 -10.93
C ASN A 105 -0.27 -9.15 -10.39
N ILE A 106 -0.96 -8.40 -11.26
CA ILE A 106 -2.15 -7.64 -10.88
C ILE A 106 -3.34 -8.59 -10.98
N VAL A 107 -3.96 -8.90 -9.83
CA VAL A 107 -4.99 -9.94 -9.73
C VAL A 107 -6.22 -9.43 -8.98
N PRO A 108 -7.41 -10.01 -9.24
CA PRO A 108 -8.59 -9.73 -8.43
C PRO A 108 -8.33 -10.05 -6.94
N PHE A 109 -8.86 -9.20 -6.06
CA PHE A 109 -8.70 -9.40 -4.60
C PHE A 109 -9.19 -10.77 -4.13
N SER A 110 -10.13 -11.40 -4.83
CA SER A 110 -10.57 -12.79 -4.55
C SER A 110 -9.42 -13.82 -4.59
N GLN A 111 -8.28 -13.50 -5.21
CA GLN A 111 -7.08 -14.33 -5.18
C GLN A 111 -6.34 -14.27 -3.83
N PHE A 112 -6.48 -13.18 -3.07
CA PHE A 112 -5.78 -12.99 -1.80
C PHE A 112 -6.07 -14.09 -0.76
N PRO A 113 -7.34 -14.41 -0.42
CA PRO A 113 -7.63 -15.50 0.52
C PRO A 113 -7.19 -16.88 -0.01
N ILE A 114 -7.14 -17.08 -1.32
CA ILE A 114 -6.64 -18.33 -1.93
C ILE A 114 -5.12 -18.44 -1.69
N ASP A 115 -4.38 -17.41 -2.03
CA ASP A 115 -2.93 -17.36 -1.82
C ASP A 115 -2.57 -17.48 -0.33
N LEU A 116 -3.33 -16.82 0.54
CA LEU A 116 -3.15 -16.90 1.99
C LEU A 116 -3.36 -18.34 2.50
N SER A 117 -4.47 -18.97 2.12
CA SER A 117 -4.80 -20.34 2.58
C SER A 117 -3.86 -21.41 2.02
N SER A 118 -3.32 -21.16 0.83
CA SER A 118 -2.34 -22.06 0.16
C SER A 118 -0.90 -21.78 0.57
N ASN A 119 -0.65 -20.77 1.41
CA ASN A 119 0.69 -20.31 1.81
C ASN A 119 1.56 -19.91 0.61
N THR A 120 0.96 -19.25 -0.36
CA THR A 120 1.58 -18.77 -1.61
C THR A 120 1.55 -17.25 -1.78
N LEU A 121 1.31 -16.52 -0.68
CA LEU A 121 1.45 -15.06 -0.69
C LEU A 121 2.85 -14.67 -1.18
N PRO A 122 2.97 -13.68 -2.08
CA PRO A 122 4.27 -13.19 -2.50
C PRO A 122 4.99 -12.46 -1.36
N GLN A 123 6.26 -12.16 -1.56
CA GLN A 123 7.05 -11.41 -0.57
C GLN A 123 6.57 -9.98 -0.39
N PHE A 124 6.00 -9.37 -1.43
CA PHE A 124 5.32 -8.09 -1.37
C PHE A 124 3.89 -8.23 -1.92
N SER A 125 2.93 -7.80 -1.13
CA SER A 125 1.51 -7.71 -1.48
C SER A 125 1.03 -6.28 -1.32
N PHE A 126 0.48 -5.72 -2.39
CA PHE A 126 -0.30 -4.49 -2.33
C PHE A 126 -1.78 -4.88 -2.36
N VAL A 127 -2.60 -4.26 -1.54
CA VAL A 127 -4.04 -4.55 -1.48
C VAL A 127 -4.80 -3.24 -1.57
N SER A 128 -5.66 -3.12 -2.57
CA SER A 128 -6.53 -1.96 -2.77
C SER A 128 -7.99 -2.39 -2.80
N PRO A 129 -8.81 -1.94 -1.83
CA PRO A 129 -10.26 -2.06 -1.92
C PRO A 129 -10.80 -1.21 -3.08
N ASP A 130 -12.02 -1.49 -3.54
CA ASP A 130 -12.68 -0.62 -4.49
C ASP A 130 -13.28 0.63 -3.80
N VAL A 131 -13.75 1.60 -4.61
CA VAL A 131 -14.20 2.89 -4.09
C VAL A 131 -15.41 2.84 -3.13
N ASN A 132 -16.09 1.70 -3.02
CA ASN A 132 -17.17 1.53 -2.05
C ASN A 132 -16.63 1.09 -0.67
N ASP A 133 -15.48 0.44 -0.64
CA ASP A 133 -14.90 -0.21 0.53
C ASP A 133 -13.61 0.47 1.05
N ASP A 134 -13.10 1.48 0.33
CA ASP A 134 -11.89 2.26 0.69
C ASP A 134 -12.20 3.60 1.41
N ALA A 135 -13.46 3.90 1.66
CA ALA A 135 -13.97 5.17 2.21
C ALA A 135 -14.00 6.35 1.22
N HIS A 136 -13.80 6.11 -0.08
CA HIS A 136 -13.95 7.15 -1.11
C HIS A 136 -15.43 7.45 -1.39
N ASN A 137 -16.19 6.46 -1.89
CA ASN A 137 -17.63 6.57 -2.13
C ASN A 137 -18.45 5.95 -1.00
N GLY A 138 -17.87 4.98 -0.30
CA GLY A 138 -18.48 4.31 0.83
C GLY A 138 -18.29 5.04 2.14
N THR A 139 -18.82 4.46 3.21
CA THR A 139 -18.69 5.02 4.57
C THR A 139 -17.42 4.48 5.25
N LEU A 140 -16.89 5.22 6.23
CA LEU A 140 -15.84 4.73 7.13
C LEU A 140 -16.23 3.42 7.83
N ALA A 141 -17.53 3.19 8.07
CA ALA A 141 -18.02 1.94 8.66
C ALA A 141 -17.92 0.76 7.68
N ALA A 142 -18.19 0.98 6.39
CA ALA A 142 -18.00 -0.04 5.33
C ALA A 142 -16.54 -0.41 5.22
N ALA A 143 -15.65 0.57 5.08
CA ALA A 143 -14.21 0.36 5.02
C ALA A 143 -13.65 -0.37 6.25
N ASP A 144 -14.12 -0.03 7.45
CA ASP A 144 -13.71 -0.71 8.69
C ASP A 144 -14.17 -2.18 8.75
N SER A 145 -15.39 -2.44 8.26
CA SER A 145 -15.94 -3.80 8.16
C SER A 145 -15.18 -4.62 7.12
N TRP A 146 -14.84 -4.00 5.99
CA TRP A 146 -14.00 -4.62 4.96
C TRP A 146 -12.62 -4.99 5.51
N LEU A 147 -11.95 -4.06 6.19
CA LEU A 147 -10.67 -4.32 6.86
C LEU A 147 -10.77 -5.51 7.83
N GLN A 148 -11.77 -5.51 8.71
CA GLN A 148 -11.96 -6.59 9.68
C GLN A 148 -12.15 -7.93 9.00
N SER A 149 -13.03 -8.00 8.01
CA SER A 149 -13.38 -9.25 7.35
C SER A 149 -12.22 -9.86 6.57
N ASN A 150 -11.40 -9.01 5.94
CA ASN A 150 -10.36 -9.44 5.02
C ASN A 150 -8.98 -9.55 5.66
N LEU A 151 -8.65 -8.73 6.67
CA LEU A 151 -7.34 -8.73 7.30
C LEU A 151 -7.25 -9.57 8.58
N ALA A 152 -8.36 -9.82 9.28
CA ALA A 152 -8.30 -10.67 10.47
C ALA A 152 -7.78 -12.09 10.17
N PRO A 153 -8.16 -12.76 9.05
CA PRO A 153 -7.56 -14.04 8.68
C PRO A 153 -6.05 -13.97 8.40
N LEU A 154 -5.58 -12.88 7.76
CA LEU A 154 -4.15 -12.65 7.54
C LEU A 154 -3.42 -12.54 8.88
N LEU A 155 -3.88 -11.68 9.77
CA LEU A 155 -3.25 -11.45 11.07
C LEU A 155 -3.23 -12.73 11.94
N ALA A 156 -4.21 -13.62 11.79
CA ALA A 156 -4.27 -14.90 12.50
C ALA A 156 -3.39 -16.00 11.85
N SER A 157 -2.91 -15.81 10.63
CA SER A 157 -2.16 -16.83 9.89
C SER A 157 -0.76 -17.03 10.46
N SER A 158 -0.26 -18.28 10.42
CA SER A 158 1.11 -18.58 10.84
C SER A 158 2.16 -17.87 9.98
N THR A 159 1.88 -17.70 8.69
CA THR A 159 2.77 -16.97 7.76
C THR A 159 3.00 -15.56 8.25
N PHE A 160 1.92 -14.84 8.58
CA PHE A 160 2.01 -13.47 9.09
C PHE A 160 2.66 -13.43 10.47
N GLN A 161 2.26 -14.29 11.39
CA GLN A 161 2.79 -14.33 12.76
C GLN A 161 4.30 -14.62 12.81
N ASN A 162 4.84 -15.36 11.86
CA ASN A 162 6.27 -15.67 11.81
C ASN A 162 7.13 -14.48 11.36
N SER A 163 6.71 -13.78 10.30
CA SER A 163 7.55 -12.73 9.68
C SER A 163 6.77 -11.67 8.90
N GLY A 164 5.44 -11.62 9.05
CA GLY A 164 4.62 -10.66 8.32
C GLY A 164 4.81 -9.22 8.80
N LEU A 165 4.70 -8.31 7.86
CA LEU A 165 4.56 -6.87 8.08
C LEU A 165 3.33 -6.41 7.30
N LEU A 166 2.39 -5.79 7.98
CA LEU A 166 1.23 -5.12 7.38
C LEU A 166 1.27 -3.64 7.72
N ILE A 167 1.12 -2.82 6.70
CA ILE A 167 0.93 -1.38 6.84
C ILE A 167 -0.46 -1.06 6.31
N ILE A 168 -1.28 -0.42 7.13
CA ILE A 168 -2.59 0.09 6.74
C ILE A 168 -2.47 1.61 6.71
N THR A 169 -2.74 2.21 5.56
CA THR A 169 -2.71 3.67 5.39
C THR A 169 -3.78 4.10 4.39
N PHE A 170 -4.12 5.38 4.41
CA PHE A 170 -4.92 6.02 3.36
C PHE A 170 -3.97 6.79 2.43
N ASP A 171 -4.33 6.90 1.17
CA ASP A 171 -3.57 7.63 0.16
C ASP A 171 -3.60 9.13 0.41
N GLU A 172 -4.75 9.68 0.81
CA GLU A 172 -4.93 11.09 1.15
C GLU A 172 -6.00 11.25 2.25
N SER A 173 -6.08 12.43 2.83
CA SER A 173 -7.14 12.80 3.76
C SER A 173 -8.32 13.47 3.02
N GLU A 174 -9.24 14.05 3.75
CA GLU A 174 -10.31 14.84 3.18
C GLU A 174 -9.72 16.07 2.44
N VAL A 175 -10.24 16.38 1.26
CA VAL A 175 -9.67 17.35 0.29
C VAL A 175 -9.42 18.77 0.84
N THR A 176 -10.04 19.12 1.95
CA THR A 176 -9.84 20.42 2.62
C THR A 176 -8.66 20.42 3.61
N ASP A 177 -8.15 19.25 3.97
CA ASP A 177 -6.95 19.13 4.79
C ASP A 177 -5.71 19.18 3.89
N LEU A 178 -5.00 20.29 3.91
CA LEU A 178 -3.82 20.56 3.07
C LEU A 178 -2.50 20.42 3.82
N ASP A 179 -2.53 19.91 5.05
CA ASP A 179 -1.30 19.73 5.82
C ASP A 179 -0.34 18.82 5.04
N HIS A 180 0.92 19.29 4.87
CA HIS A 180 1.97 18.59 4.10
C HIS A 180 1.59 18.23 2.65
N GLY A 181 0.52 18.82 2.13
CA GLY A 181 0.05 18.68 0.76
C GLY A 181 -1.19 17.81 0.61
N GLY A 182 -1.28 16.66 1.28
CA GLY A 182 -2.40 15.71 1.15
C GLY A 182 -3.11 15.40 2.47
N GLY A 183 -2.76 16.14 3.55
CA GLY A 183 -3.41 16.07 4.86
C GLY A 183 -2.95 14.91 5.73
N HIS A 184 -3.47 14.89 6.96
CA HIS A 184 -3.11 13.91 7.99
C HIS A 184 -3.88 12.60 7.80
N VAL A 185 -3.19 11.48 7.64
CA VAL A 185 -3.79 10.17 7.40
C VAL A 185 -3.44 9.16 8.49
N ALA A 186 -4.38 8.26 8.79
CA ALA A 186 -4.13 7.18 9.73
C ALA A 186 -3.19 6.14 9.12
N THR A 187 -2.08 5.85 9.81
CA THR A 187 -1.11 4.83 9.37
C THR A 187 -0.73 3.92 10.52
N VAL A 188 -1.05 2.62 10.38
CA VAL A 188 -0.81 1.59 11.38
C VAL A 188 0.19 0.58 10.88
N VAL A 189 1.22 0.31 11.67
CA VAL A 189 2.31 -0.64 11.37
C VAL A 189 2.13 -1.87 12.26
N ILE A 190 1.90 -3.02 11.66
CA ILE A 190 1.54 -4.27 12.33
C ILE A 190 2.53 -5.37 11.98
N SER A 191 3.15 -5.96 12.97
CA SER A 191 4.01 -7.13 12.84
C SER A 191 4.12 -7.84 14.18
N SER A 192 4.41 -9.13 14.19
CA SER A 192 4.80 -9.84 15.42
C SER A 192 6.09 -9.29 16.04
N LYS A 193 6.88 -8.55 15.25
CA LYS A 193 8.14 -7.89 15.67
C LYS A 193 7.96 -6.42 16.00
N SER A 194 6.78 -5.84 15.79
CA SER A 194 6.55 -4.44 16.11
C SER A 194 6.43 -4.22 17.61
N LYS A 195 6.84 -3.02 18.05
CA LYS A 195 6.57 -2.57 19.42
C LYS A 195 5.06 -2.48 19.63
N MET A 196 4.59 -3.07 20.71
CA MET A 196 3.18 -3.02 21.06
C MET A 196 2.81 -1.66 21.65
N LYS A 197 1.63 -1.13 21.25
CA LYS A 197 1.09 0.16 21.73
C LYS A 197 2.04 1.33 21.52
N TYR A 198 2.83 1.26 20.46
CA TYR A 198 3.82 2.28 20.15
C TYR A 198 3.19 3.41 19.33
N GLN A 199 3.48 4.64 19.72
CA GLN A 199 3.05 5.84 19.00
C GLN A 199 4.29 6.64 18.60
N SER A 200 4.56 6.70 17.31
CA SER A 200 5.63 7.52 16.76
C SER A 200 5.18 8.97 16.66
N GLN A 201 6.11 9.88 17.00
CA GLN A 201 5.97 11.32 16.78
C GLN A 201 6.84 11.82 15.61
N THR A 202 7.53 10.91 14.95
CA THR A 202 8.31 11.22 13.75
C THR A 202 7.37 11.51 12.60
N GLU A 203 7.68 12.55 11.84
CA GLU A 203 6.93 12.93 10.66
C GLU A 203 7.26 11.99 9.50
N TYR A 204 6.22 11.37 8.93
CA TYR A 204 6.32 10.45 7.82
C TYR A 204 5.38 10.85 6.69
N GLN A 205 5.74 10.43 5.48
CA GLN A 205 4.89 10.48 4.29
C GLN A 205 5.04 9.15 3.50
N HIS A 206 4.35 9.01 2.37
CA HIS A 206 4.29 7.77 1.60
C HIS A 206 5.65 7.23 1.14
N GLN A 207 6.63 8.11 0.87
CA GLN A 207 7.99 7.68 0.54
C GLN A 207 8.67 6.94 1.69
N SER A 208 8.31 7.22 2.95
CA SER A 208 8.80 6.46 4.11
C SER A 208 8.22 5.05 4.14
N THR A 209 6.95 4.88 3.76
CA THR A 209 6.31 3.57 3.61
C THR A 209 6.97 2.77 2.49
N LEU A 210 7.23 3.38 1.32
CA LEU A 210 7.95 2.73 0.23
C LEU A 210 9.34 2.25 0.67
N ARG A 211 10.08 3.09 1.39
CA ARG A 211 11.38 2.72 1.97
C ARG A 211 11.26 1.52 2.91
N LEU A 212 10.29 1.55 3.84
CA LEU A 212 10.09 0.44 4.78
C LEU A 212 9.75 -0.86 4.07
N VAL A 213 8.86 -0.84 3.10
CA VAL A 213 8.42 -2.01 2.33
C VAL A 213 9.60 -2.67 1.60
N LEU A 214 10.43 -1.88 0.92
CA LEU A 214 11.61 -2.38 0.22
C LEU A 214 12.64 -2.94 1.20
N ALA A 215 12.96 -2.21 2.27
CA ALA A 215 13.89 -2.65 3.31
C ALA A 215 13.42 -3.97 3.97
N ALA A 216 12.13 -4.08 4.30
CA ALA A 216 11.54 -5.30 4.87
C ALA A 216 11.60 -6.49 3.89
N SER A 217 11.59 -6.21 2.58
CA SER A 217 11.77 -7.22 1.52
C SER A 217 13.23 -7.57 1.27
N GLY A 218 14.17 -6.95 1.99
CA GLY A 218 15.62 -7.16 1.82
C GLY A 218 16.18 -6.47 0.58
N VAL A 219 15.57 -5.36 0.16
CA VAL A 219 16.02 -4.49 -0.93
C VAL A 219 16.60 -3.23 -0.30
N ASP A 220 17.80 -2.87 -0.70
CA ASP A 220 18.57 -1.73 -0.16
C ASP A 220 18.67 -0.54 -1.14
N LYS A 221 18.06 -0.67 -2.30
CA LYS A 221 17.92 0.40 -3.29
C LYS A 221 16.48 0.96 -3.23
N PHE A 222 16.37 2.26 -3.10
CA PHE A 222 15.10 2.95 -2.87
C PHE A 222 14.85 4.00 -3.97
N PRO A 223 13.74 3.88 -4.72
CA PRO A 223 13.43 4.81 -5.79
C PRO A 223 13.03 6.19 -5.27
N GLY A 224 13.31 7.21 -6.04
CA GLY A 224 12.90 8.60 -5.79
C GLY A 224 13.24 9.10 -4.39
N LEU A 225 12.31 9.78 -3.76
CA LEU A 225 12.46 10.34 -2.40
C LEU A 225 12.53 9.27 -1.30
N ALA A 226 12.18 8.01 -1.59
CA ALA A 226 12.34 6.93 -0.62
C ALA A 226 13.80 6.73 -0.20
N GLY A 227 14.77 7.11 -1.06
CA GLY A 227 16.20 7.05 -0.75
C GLY A 227 16.63 7.93 0.42
N THR A 228 15.95 9.03 0.65
CA THR A 228 16.26 10.01 1.71
C THR A 228 15.15 10.16 2.76
N ALA A 229 14.04 9.45 2.58
CA ALA A 229 12.93 9.50 3.52
C ALA A 229 13.33 9.00 4.92
N PRO A 230 12.71 9.51 5.98
CA PRO A 230 12.82 8.91 7.30
C PRO A 230 12.49 7.42 7.23
N ASP A 231 13.35 6.58 7.82
CA ASP A 231 13.01 5.15 7.95
C ASP A 231 12.01 4.95 9.10
N MET A 232 11.26 3.86 9.01
CA MET A 232 10.25 3.53 10.01
C MET A 232 10.72 2.38 10.92
N THR A 233 12.03 2.21 11.09
CA THR A 233 12.61 1.11 11.89
C THR A 233 12.29 1.25 13.37
N GLU A 234 12.00 2.45 13.84
CA GLU A 234 11.59 2.70 15.23
C GLU A 234 10.35 1.94 15.69
N PHE A 235 9.51 1.47 14.71
CA PHE A 235 8.34 0.65 15.02
C PHE A 235 8.69 -0.76 15.50
N PHE A 236 9.91 -1.23 15.31
CA PHE A 236 10.30 -2.61 15.60
C PHE A 236 11.17 -2.71 16.86
N ALA A 237 11.05 -3.83 17.57
CA ALA A 237 11.86 -4.12 18.74
C ALA A 237 13.19 -4.75 18.32
N GLY A 238 14.30 -4.29 18.89
CA GLY A 238 15.60 -4.99 18.78
C GLY A 238 16.41 -4.70 17.52
N GLN A 239 16.25 -3.50 16.93
CA GLN A 239 17.22 -2.98 15.97
C GLN A 239 18.15 -1.98 16.61
#